data_e4490d19199ca6b77a140dc214948cfd
#
_entry.id   e4490d19199ca6b77a140dc214948cfd
#
_cell.length_a   1.000
_cell.length_b   1.000
_cell.length_c   1.000
_cell.angle_alpha   90.00
_cell.angle_beta   90.00
_cell.angle_gamma   90.00
#
_symmetry.space_group_name_H-M   'P 1'
#
loop_
_entity.id
_entity.type
_entity.pdbx_description
1 polymer ?
#
loop_
_entity_poly.entity_id
_entity_poly.type
_entity_poly.pdbx_seq_one_letter_code
_entity_poly.pdbx_strand_id
1 'polypeptide(L)'
;MKESGGENKCAISKFECMIRINVTIEVKSEVRAQVMELLREMSELSRQEKGCIGYEILENNRLDNVLMIIETWENETLLAVHKGSDHFVRIIPRVRELATEMCSQKFTDMAAVNEAIVGRRSVRNYAPDKVCVETIERLLRAAMYAPSVKDRRPWEFFVIEDREHLDTLAETLPEGMALRTASK
;
A
#
# COMPACT_ATOMS: atom_id res chain seq x y z
N MET A 1 -23.79 35.92 7.39
CA MET A 1 -23.16 35.24 6.25
C MET A 1 -22.16 34.27 6.82
N LYS A 2 -22.49 32.99 6.78
CA LYS A 2 -21.61 31.89 7.23
C LYS A 2 -21.02 31.26 5.98
N GLU A 3 -19.73 31.40 5.81
CA GLU A 3 -18.98 30.65 4.80
C GLU A 3 -18.83 29.20 5.27
N SER A 4 -19.51 28.29 4.58
CA SER A 4 -19.32 26.87 4.72
C SER A 4 -18.14 26.47 3.82
N GLY A 5 -16.96 26.37 4.39
CA GLY A 5 -15.80 25.75 3.75
C GLY A 5 -16.07 24.25 3.57
N GLY A 6 -16.53 23.87 2.39
CA GLY A 6 -16.57 22.48 1.98
C GLY A 6 -15.16 21.97 1.72
N GLU A 7 -14.65 21.13 2.61
CA GLU A 7 -13.46 20.34 2.35
C GLU A 7 -13.77 19.38 1.19
N ASN A 8 -13.34 19.73 -0.03
CA ASN A 8 -13.31 18.82 -1.15
C ASN A 8 -12.27 17.72 -0.85
N LYS A 9 -12.71 16.63 -0.22
CA LYS A 9 -11.93 15.40 -0.14
C LYS A 9 -11.73 14.88 -1.55
N CYS A 10 -10.50 14.98 -2.03
CA CYS A 10 -10.04 14.40 -3.28
C CYS A 10 -10.40 12.91 -3.32
N ALA A 11 -11.44 12.56 -4.07
CA ALA A 11 -11.95 11.21 -4.23
C ALA A 11 -11.15 10.45 -5.32
N ILE A 12 -9.83 10.37 -5.16
CA ILE A 12 -9.07 9.34 -5.87
C ILE A 12 -9.08 8.13 -4.93
N SER A 13 -9.82 7.10 -5.31
CA SER A 13 -9.76 5.82 -4.62
C SER A 13 -8.30 5.40 -4.52
N LYS A 14 -7.75 5.38 -3.31
CA LYS A 14 -6.48 4.70 -3.06
C LYS A 14 -6.64 3.31 -3.66
N PHE A 15 -5.80 2.95 -4.62
CA PHE A 15 -5.57 1.55 -4.93
C PHE A 15 -4.96 0.94 -3.67
N GLU A 16 -5.82 0.48 -2.79
CA GLU A 16 -5.42 -0.15 -1.54
C GLU A 16 -5.03 -1.56 -1.89
N CYS A 17 -3.74 -1.77 -2.14
CA CYS A 17 -3.21 -3.09 -2.42
C CYS A 17 -3.29 -3.95 -1.16
N MET A 18 -3.78 -5.17 -1.34
CA MET A 18 -3.74 -6.22 -0.32
C MET A 18 -2.30 -6.43 0.13
N ILE A 19 -2.11 -6.50 1.43
CA ILE A 19 -0.80 -6.73 2.05
C ILE A 19 -0.77 -8.13 2.63
N ARG A 20 0.27 -8.88 2.29
CA ARG A 20 0.58 -10.16 2.93
C ARG A 20 1.89 -10.05 3.70
N ILE A 21 1.89 -10.56 4.92
CA ILE A 21 3.08 -10.66 5.75
C ILE A 21 3.30 -12.11 6.10
N ASN A 22 4.53 -12.57 5.92
CA ASN A 22 4.99 -13.86 6.37
C ASN A 22 5.99 -13.62 7.50
N VAL A 23 5.75 -14.21 8.67
CA VAL A 23 6.65 -14.13 9.81
C VAL A 23 7.14 -15.52 10.13
N THR A 24 8.43 -15.76 9.97
CA THR A 24 9.07 -17.00 10.42
C THR A 24 9.59 -16.82 11.83
N ILE A 25 9.32 -17.77 12.71
CA ILE A 25 9.66 -17.73 14.13
C ILE A 25 10.36 -19.04 14.48
N GLU A 26 11.59 -18.95 14.93
CA GLU A 26 12.31 -20.07 15.49
C GLU A 26 12.24 -20.04 17.02
N VAL A 27 11.95 -21.19 17.62
CA VAL A 27 11.79 -21.32 19.07
C VAL A 27 12.55 -22.55 19.59
N LYS A 28 12.91 -22.54 20.86
CA LYS A 28 13.39 -23.75 21.53
C LYS A 28 12.21 -24.67 21.84
N SER A 29 12.45 -25.98 21.84
CA SER A 29 11.42 -27.01 22.09
C SER A 29 10.70 -26.81 23.42
N GLU A 30 11.41 -26.33 24.44
CA GLU A 30 10.88 -26.14 25.80
C GLU A 30 9.80 -25.07 25.86
N VAL A 31 9.88 -24.03 25.03
CA VAL A 31 8.94 -22.90 25.02
C VAL A 31 7.95 -22.96 23.85
N ARG A 32 8.09 -23.92 22.96
CA ARG A 32 7.27 -24.03 21.76
C ARG A 32 5.76 -24.08 22.04
N ALA A 33 5.35 -24.87 23.03
CA ALA A 33 3.94 -24.97 23.41
C ALA A 33 3.37 -23.63 23.88
N GLN A 34 4.15 -22.88 24.66
CA GLN A 34 3.76 -21.55 25.14
C GLN A 34 3.66 -20.54 23.99
N VAL A 35 4.60 -20.58 23.03
CA VAL A 35 4.54 -19.70 21.85
C VAL A 35 3.33 -20.06 20.97
N MET A 36 3.04 -21.34 20.76
CA MET A 36 1.86 -21.76 20.00
C MET A 36 0.55 -21.27 20.62
N GLU A 37 0.44 -21.28 21.94
CA GLU A 37 -0.75 -20.75 22.63
C GLU A 37 -0.93 -19.25 22.40
N LEU A 38 0.15 -18.48 22.55
CA LEU A 38 0.17 -17.03 22.27
C LEU A 38 -0.20 -16.74 20.82
N LEU A 39 0.31 -17.52 19.86
CA LEU A 39 0.00 -17.33 18.43
C LEU A 39 -1.45 -17.71 18.11
N ARG A 40 -2.02 -18.73 18.74
CA ARG A 40 -3.45 -19.08 18.58
C ARG A 40 -4.33 -17.94 19.06
N GLU A 41 -4.08 -17.41 20.25
CA GLU A 41 -4.78 -16.23 20.76
C GLU A 41 -4.67 -15.04 19.80
N MET A 42 -3.47 -14.77 19.28
CA MET A 42 -3.25 -13.73 18.28
C MET A 42 -4.11 -13.96 17.04
N SER A 43 -4.10 -15.17 16.49
CA SER A 43 -4.87 -15.52 15.29
C SER A 43 -6.38 -15.36 15.49
N GLU A 44 -6.91 -15.80 16.63
CA GLU A 44 -8.34 -15.71 16.95
C GLU A 44 -8.80 -14.25 17.04
N LEU A 45 -8.02 -13.39 17.70
CA LEU A 45 -8.34 -11.97 17.84
C LEU A 45 -8.17 -11.21 16.53
N SER A 46 -7.06 -11.46 15.80
CA SER A 46 -6.77 -10.76 14.54
C SER A 46 -7.80 -11.07 13.45
N ARG A 47 -8.33 -12.29 13.40
CA ARG A 47 -9.38 -12.66 12.43
C ARG A 47 -10.70 -11.90 12.64
N GLN A 48 -10.93 -11.34 13.81
CA GLN A 48 -12.12 -10.53 14.12
C GLN A 48 -11.92 -9.05 13.77
N GLU A 49 -10.69 -8.64 13.46
CA GLU A 49 -10.40 -7.25 13.12
C GLU A 49 -10.89 -6.90 11.73
N LYS A 50 -11.35 -5.65 11.58
CA LYS A 50 -11.73 -5.10 10.29
C LYS A 50 -10.53 -5.10 9.34
N GLY A 51 -10.73 -5.67 8.14
CA GLY A 51 -9.72 -5.70 7.09
C GLY A 51 -8.74 -6.86 7.20
N CYS A 52 -8.86 -7.73 8.19
CA CYS A 52 -8.16 -9.00 8.21
C CYS A 52 -8.80 -9.96 7.19
N ILE A 53 -8.09 -10.30 6.12
CA ILE A 53 -8.53 -11.27 5.11
C ILE A 53 -8.17 -12.68 5.55
N GLY A 54 -7.04 -12.84 6.23
CA GLY A 54 -6.58 -14.12 6.75
C GLY A 54 -5.46 -13.94 7.77
N TYR A 55 -5.45 -14.82 8.76
CA TYR A 55 -4.39 -14.92 9.76
C TYR A 55 -4.19 -16.39 10.11
N GLU A 56 -3.11 -16.96 9.64
CA GLU A 56 -2.83 -18.40 9.71
C GLU A 56 -1.52 -18.66 10.43
N ILE A 57 -1.52 -19.74 11.23
CA ILE A 57 -0.31 -20.23 11.89
C ILE A 57 0.01 -21.58 11.28
N LEU A 58 1.22 -21.71 10.76
CA LEU A 58 1.72 -22.90 10.12
C LEU A 58 2.88 -23.47 10.92
N GLU A 59 2.91 -24.78 11.01
CA GLU A 59 4.01 -25.54 11.59
C GLU A 59 4.86 -26.12 10.45
N ASN A 60 6.18 -26.05 10.60
CA ASN A 60 7.06 -26.68 9.64
C ASN A 60 7.06 -28.20 9.87
N ASN A 61 6.78 -28.97 8.80
CA ASN A 61 6.70 -30.45 8.89
C ASN A 61 8.06 -31.17 8.92
N ARG A 62 9.17 -30.43 8.86
CA ARG A 62 10.54 -30.96 8.90
C ARG A 62 11.35 -30.44 10.08
N LEU A 63 11.04 -29.22 10.52
CA LEU A 63 11.75 -28.51 11.58
C LEU A 63 10.74 -28.16 12.67
N ASP A 64 10.69 -28.96 13.72
CA ASP A 64 9.70 -28.82 14.80
C ASP A 64 9.83 -27.50 15.57
N ASN A 65 10.99 -26.85 15.48
CA ASN A 65 11.28 -25.58 16.13
C ASN A 65 10.92 -24.35 15.29
N VAL A 66 10.38 -24.52 14.06
CA VAL A 66 10.05 -23.43 13.14
C VAL A 66 8.54 -23.32 12.99
N LEU A 67 8.04 -22.13 13.29
CA LEU A 67 6.64 -21.72 13.12
C LEU A 67 6.56 -20.59 12.10
N MET A 68 5.43 -20.47 11.42
CA MET A 68 5.20 -19.36 10.49
C MET A 68 3.80 -18.75 10.70
N ILE A 69 3.75 -17.44 10.70
CA ILE A 69 2.49 -16.69 10.58
C ILE A 69 2.38 -16.22 9.14
N ILE A 70 1.20 -16.41 8.54
CA ILE A 70 0.80 -15.79 7.29
C ILE A 70 -0.41 -14.92 7.57
N GLU A 71 -0.24 -13.62 7.45
CA GLU A 71 -1.33 -12.65 7.63
C GLU A 71 -1.57 -11.88 6.33
N THR A 72 -2.84 -11.64 6.04
CA THR A 72 -3.28 -10.90 4.84
C THR A 72 -4.28 -9.84 5.24
N TRP A 73 -4.02 -8.60 4.81
CA TRP A 73 -4.80 -7.41 5.15
C TRP A 73 -5.28 -6.70 3.89
N GLU A 74 -6.47 -6.11 3.93
CA GLU A 74 -7.03 -5.37 2.81
C GLU A 74 -6.13 -4.21 2.36
N ASN A 75 -5.44 -3.56 3.30
CA ASN A 75 -4.57 -2.43 3.00
C ASN A 75 -3.61 -2.10 4.15
N GLU A 76 -2.67 -1.18 3.88
CA GLU A 76 -1.66 -0.73 4.83
C GLU A 76 -2.25 -0.03 6.06
N THR A 77 -3.35 0.69 5.89
CA THR A 77 -4.00 1.43 6.99
C THR A 77 -4.56 0.46 8.02
N LEU A 78 -5.24 -0.59 7.58
CA LEU A 78 -5.81 -1.60 8.47
C LEU A 78 -4.73 -2.47 9.13
N LEU A 79 -3.66 -2.78 8.40
CA LEU A 79 -2.48 -3.40 8.99
C LEU A 79 -1.85 -2.51 10.10
N ALA A 80 -1.80 -1.19 9.89
CA ALA A 80 -1.28 -0.28 10.91
C ALA A 80 -2.17 -0.23 12.16
N VAL A 81 -3.50 -0.30 11.98
CA VAL A 81 -4.46 -0.42 13.10
C VAL A 81 -4.20 -1.72 13.88
N HIS A 82 -4.06 -2.86 13.17
CA HIS A 82 -3.71 -4.14 13.79
C HIS A 82 -2.45 -4.06 14.65
N LYS A 83 -1.38 -3.47 14.12
CA LYS A 83 -0.12 -3.32 14.87
C LYS A 83 -0.24 -2.47 16.12
N GLY A 84 -1.25 -1.62 16.22
CA GLY A 84 -1.59 -0.82 17.40
C GLY A 84 -2.64 -1.46 18.32
N SER A 85 -3.17 -2.63 17.99
CA SER A 85 -4.19 -3.30 18.80
C SER A 85 -3.63 -3.82 20.12
N ASP A 86 -4.48 -3.91 21.15
CA ASP A 86 -4.09 -4.33 22.50
C ASP A 86 -3.47 -5.73 22.50
N HIS A 87 -4.01 -6.65 21.73
CA HIS A 87 -3.47 -8.00 21.65
C HIS A 87 -2.15 -8.06 20.92
N PHE A 88 -1.94 -7.26 19.85
CA PHE A 88 -0.65 -7.20 19.15
C PHE A 88 0.44 -6.68 20.08
N VAL A 89 0.18 -5.55 20.74
CA VAL A 89 1.15 -4.90 21.65
C VAL A 89 1.48 -5.79 22.85
N ARG A 90 0.54 -6.60 23.30
CA ARG A 90 0.73 -7.53 24.41
C ARG A 90 1.45 -8.83 24.00
N ILE A 91 1.06 -9.42 22.88
CA ILE A 91 1.48 -10.78 22.49
C ILE A 91 2.83 -10.77 21.75
N ILE A 92 3.01 -9.89 20.77
CA ILE A 92 4.22 -9.91 19.92
C ILE A 92 5.52 -9.69 20.70
N PRO A 93 5.62 -8.76 21.67
CA PRO A 93 6.81 -8.64 22.50
C PRO A 93 7.12 -9.94 23.26
N ARG A 94 6.09 -10.61 23.77
CA ARG A 94 6.27 -11.86 24.50
C ARG A 94 6.73 -13.00 23.60
N VAL A 95 6.19 -13.12 22.42
CA VAL A 95 6.65 -14.09 21.40
C VAL A 95 8.11 -13.82 21.05
N ARG A 96 8.48 -12.55 20.87
CA ARG A 96 9.87 -12.15 20.51
C ARG A 96 10.87 -12.48 21.62
N GLU A 97 10.48 -12.36 22.89
CA GLU A 97 11.34 -12.76 24.02
C GLU A 97 11.59 -14.28 24.06
N LEU A 98 10.61 -15.08 23.64
CA LEU A 98 10.68 -16.55 23.66
C LEU A 98 11.32 -17.12 22.39
N ALA A 99 11.31 -16.38 21.28
CA ALA A 99 11.89 -16.79 20.01
C ALA A 99 13.42 -16.69 20.04
N THR A 100 14.07 -17.64 19.38
CA THR A 100 15.51 -17.55 19.11
C THR A 100 15.80 -16.67 17.90
N GLU A 101 14.87 -16.70 16.92
CA GLU A 101 14.90 -15.84 15.73
C GLU A 101 13.47 -15.49 15.28
N MET A 102 13.27 -14.29 14.81
CA MET A 102 12.00 -13.83 14.25
C MET A 102 12.25 -12.94 13.04
N CYS A 103 11.88 -13.41 11.85
CA CYS A 103 12.03 -12.69 10.58
C CYS A 103 10.66 -12.42 9.96
N SER A 104 10.42 -11.17 9.57
CA SER A 104 9.18 -10.73 8.92
C SER A 104 9.45 -10.27 7.49
N GLN A 105 8.66 -10.76 6.54
CA GLN A 105 8.69 -10.38 5.14
C GLN A 105 7.32 -9.85 4.72
N LYS A 106 7.30 -8.68 4.08
CA LYS A 106 6.09 -8.03 3.60
C LYS A 106 5.99 -8.17 2.08
N PHE A 107 4.82 -8.59 1.62
CA PHE A 107 4.47 -8.73 0.20
C PHE A 107 3.25 -7.87 -0.10
N THR A 108 3.25 -7.27 -1.28
CA THR A 108 2.11 -6.51 -1.80
C THR A 108 1.57 -7.23 -3.02
N ASP A 109 0.24 -7.34 -3.12
CA ASP A 109 -0.38 -7.98 -4.27
C ASP A 109 -0.08 -7.19 -5.55
N MET A 110 0.45 -7.89 -6.55
CA MET A 110 0.72 -7.35 -7.88
C MET A 110 -0.51 -7.34 -8.79
N ALA A 111 -1.64 -7.88 -8.36
CA ALA A 111 -2.87 -7.94 -9.16
C ALA A 111 -3.33 -6.54 -9.54
N ALA A 112 -3.34 -5.59 -8.61
CA ALA A 112 -3.67 -4.19 -8.88
C ALA A 112 -2.71 -3.54 -9.89
N VAL A 113 -1.42 -3.88 -9.87
CA VAL A 113 -0.44 -3.41 -10.84
C VAL A 113 -0.71 -4.02 -12.21
N ASN A 114 -0.97 -5.32 -12.29
CA ASN A 114 -1.33 -5.99 -13.54
C ASN A 114 -2.62 -5.43 -14.13
N GLU A 115 -3.66 -5.22 -13.33
CA GLU A 115 -4.91 -4.60 -13.75
C GLU A 115 -4.68 -3.17 -14.27
N ALA A 116 -3.85 -2.38 -13.60
CA ALA A 116 -3.49 -1.04 -14.05
C ALA A 116 -2.75 -1.06 -15.39
N ILE A 117 -1.82 -2.01 -15.58
CA ILE A 117 -1.07 -2.17 -16.83
C ILE A 117 -1.99 -2.64 -17.97
N VAL A 118 -2.76 -3.71 -17.75
CA VAL A 118 -3.65 -4.30 -18.75
C VAL A 118 -4.85 -3.40 -19.03
N GLY A 119 -5.39 -2.77 -17.99
CA GLY A 119 -6.54 -1.86 -18.06
C GLY A 119 -6.20 -0.46 -18.57
N ARG A 120 -4.91 -0.10 -18.67
CA ARG A 120 -4.48 1.23 -19.13
C ARG A 120 -5.09 1.59 -20.49
N ARG A 121 -5.69 2.76 -20.56
CA ARG A 121 -6.21 3.35 -21.81
C ARG A 121 -5.67 4.78 -21.94
N SER A 122 -5.57 5.25 -23.16
CA SER A 122 -5.25 6.66 -23.44
C SER A 122 -6.52 7.49 -23.26
N VAL A 123 -6.69 8.07 -22.09
CA VAL A 123 -7.80 8.99 -21.79
C VAL A 123 -7.44 10.37 -22.32
N ARG A 124 -8.37 11.01 -23.07
CA ARG A 124 -8.19 12.35 -23.64
C ARG A 124 -9.30 13.31 -23.25
N ASN A 125 -10.33 12.85 -22.57
CA ASN A 125 -11.37 13.65 -21.95
C ASN A 125 -11.25 13.49 -20.44
N TYR A 126 -10.98 14.56 -19.75
CA TYR A 126 -10.76 14.56 -18.32
C TYR A 126 -11.98 15.14 -17.58
N ALA A 127 -12.21 14.68 -16.36
CA ALA A 127 -13.20 15.27 -15.48
C ALA A 127 -12.76 16.68 -15.06
N PRO A 128 -13.70 17.59 -14.75
CA PRO A 128 -13.38 18.96 -14.37
C PRO A 128 -12.80 19.11 -12.96
N ASP A 129 -12.66 17.99 -12.24
CA ASP A 129 -12.19 17.97 -10.86
C ASP A 129 -10.71 18.35 -10.78
N LYS A 130 -10.36 19.15 -9.79
CA LYS A 130 -8.96 19.51 -9.52
C LYS A 130 -8.20 18.32 -8.98
N VAL A 131 -6.98 18.14 -9.47
CA VAL A 131 -6.04 17.17 -8.91
C VAL A 131 -5.30 17.80 -7.74
N CYS A 132 -5.36 17.20 -6.55
CA CYS A 132 -4.65 17.74 -5.39
C CYS A 132 -3.13 17.60 -5.53
N VAL A 133 -2.39 18.50 -4.89
CA VAL A 133 -0.92 18.58 -4.96
C VAL A 133 -0.27 17.26 -4.54
N GLU A 134 -0.80 16.62 -3.52
CA GLU A 134 -0.29 15.31 -3.03
C GLU A 134 -0.39 14.21 -4.10
N THR A 135 -1.43 14.26 -4.93
CA THR A 135 -1.57 13.31 -6.05
C THR A 135 -0.55 13.62 -7.15
N ILE A 136 -0.35 14.90 -7.49
CA ILE A 136 0.66 15.32 -8.46
C ILE A 136 2.05 14.88 -7.99
N GLU A 137 2.40 15.14 -6.74
CA GLU A 137 3.69 14.70 -6.17
C GLU A 137 3.88 13.18 -6.24
N ARG A 138 2.84 12.40 -5.96
CA ARG A 138 2.88 10.94 -6.06
C ARG A 138 3.11 10.46 -7.50
N LEU A 139 2.46 11.10 -8.48
CA LEU A 139 2.63 10.77 -9.90
C LEU A 139 4.05 11.13 -10.37
N LEU A 140 4.56 12.29 -10.02
CA LEU A 140 5.93 12.71 -10.33
C LEU A 140 6.95 11.75 -9.71
N ARG A 141 6.75 11.39 -8.44
CA ARG A 141 7.60 10.43 -7.74
C ARG A 141 7.60 9.07 -8.42
N ALA A 142 6.42 8.57 -8.84
CA ALA A 142 6.30 7.32 -9.59
C ALA A 142 7.04 7.40 -10.95
N ALA A 143 6.90 8.50 -11.68
CA ALA A 143 7.59 8.73 -12.94
C ALA A 143 9.12 8.76 -12.78
N MET A 144 9.62 9.31 -11.67
CA MET A 144 11.06 9.35 -11.35
C MET A 144 11.67 7.97 -11.10
N TYR A 145 10.86 6.96 -10.78
CA TYR A 145 11.32 5.57 -10.61
C TYR A 145 11.44 4.81 -11.94
N ALA A 146 11.07 5.42 -13.08
CA ALA A 146 11.26 4.77 -14.38
C ALA A 146 12.75 4.49 -14.61
N PRO A 147 13.12 3.32 -15.17
CA PRO A 147 14.51 3.01 -15.45
C PRO A 147 15.06 3.90 -16.56
N SER A 148 16.31 4.31 -16.44
CA SER A 148 17.02 5.04 -17.46
C SER A 148 18.38 4.42 -17.75
N VAL A 149 18.92 4.67 -18.95
CA VAL A 149 20.25 4.15 -19.33
C VAL A 149 21.31 4.67 -18.36
N LYS A 150 22.01 3.74 -17.69
CA LYS A 150 23.02 4.02 -16.67
C LYS A 150 22.50 4.86 -15.50
N ASP A 151 21.21 4.79 -15.20
CA ASP A 151 20.51 5.56 -14.13
C ASP A 151 20.76 7.07 -14.21
N ARG A 152 20.89 7.60 -15.42
CA ARG A 152 21.18 9.03 -15.66
C ARG A 152 19.99 9.94 -15.39
N ARG A 153 18.76 9.40 -15.36
CA ARG A 153 17.51 10.13 -15.08
C ARG A 153 17.40 11.45 -15.85
N PRO A 154 17.44 11.44 -17.20
CA PRO A 154 17.54 12.64 -18.01
C PRO A 154 16.22 13.38 -18.23
N TRP A 155 15.22 13.11 -17.40
CA TRP A 155 13.90 13.73 -17.47
C TRP A 155 13.81 14.93 -16.53
N GLU A 156 13.10 15.92 -17.00
CA GLU A 156 12.61 17.05 -16.23
C GLU A 156 11.07 17.04 -16.29
N PHE A 157 10.42 17.47 -15.22
CA PHE A 157 8.97 17.48 -15.13
C PHE A 157 8.49 18.93 -14.94
N PHE A 158 7.54 19.33 -15.77
CA PHE A 158 6.87 20.59 -15.65
C PHE A 158 5.40 20.36 -15.29
N VAL A 159 4.94 20.94 -14.19
CA VAL A 159 3.53 20.92 -13.78
C VAL A 159 2.92 22.23 -14.20
N ILE A 160 1.90 22.17 -15.05
CA ILE A 160 1.21 23.35 -15.58
C ILE A 160 -0.23 23.29 -15.12
N GLU A 161 -0.62 24.21 -14.24
CA GLU A 161 -1.96 24.30 -13.68
C GLU A 161 -2.74 25.50 -14.27
N ASP A 162 -2.04 26.43 -14.89
CA ASP A 162 -2.65 27.62 -15.46
C ASP A 162 -3.37 27.31 -16.77
N ARG A 163 -4.62 27.74 -16.87
CA ARG A 163 -5.48 27.47 -18.04
C ARG A 163 -4.97 28.13 -19.31
N GLU A 164 -4.46 29.35 -19.22
CA GLU A 164 -3.95 30.11 -20.35
C GLU A 164 -2.74 29.40 -20.99
N HIS A 165 -1.82 28.87 -20.16
CA HIS A 165 -0.69 28.07 -20.63
C HIS A 165 -1.14 26.74 -21.25
N LEU A 166 -2.13 26.07 -20.66
CA LEU A 166 -2.67 24.82 -21.19
C LEU A 166 -3.36 25.04 -22.55
N ASP A 167 -4.10 26.13 -22.72
CA ASP A 167 -4.75 26.48 -23.98
C ASP A 167 -3.72 26.83 -25.07
N THR A 168 -2.68 27.59 -24.74
CA THR A 168 -1.58 27.91 -25.65
C THR A 168 -0.85 26.65 -26.10
N LEU A 169 -0.58 25.70 -25.19
CA LEU A 169 0.01 24.42 -25.55
C LEU A 169 -0.93 23.57 -26.41
N ALA A 170 -2.23 23.57 -26.13
CA ALA A 170 -3.22 22.86 -26.92
C ALA A 170 -3.31 23.34 -28.37
N GLU A 171 -3.00 24.60 -28.62
CA GLU A 171 -2.98 25.19 -29.97
C GLU A 171 -1.67 24.92 -30.71
N THR A 172 -0.55 24.87 -29.98
CA THR A 172 0.77 24.74 -30.58
C THR A 172 1.22 23.30 -30.81
N LEU A 173 0.70 22.35 -30.01
CA LEU A 173 1.08 20.94 -30.12
C LEU A 173 0.17 20.18 -31.10
N PRO A 174 0.71 19.31 -31.99
CA PRO A 174 -0.08 18.53 -32.96
C PRO A 174 -1.18 17.68 -32.33
N GLU A 175 -0.98 17.19 -31.09
CA GLU A 175 -1.93 16.36 -30.35
C GLU A 175 -2.44 17.06 -29.06
N GLY A 176 -2.42 18.38 -29.04
CA GLY A 176 -2.75 19.21 -27.89
C GLY A 176 -4.22 19.19 -27.45
N MET A 177 -5.12 18.57 -28.26
CA MET A 177 -6.58 18.57 -27.96
C MET A 177 -6.92 18.03 -26.57
N ALA A 178 -6.16 17.07 -26.06
CA ALA A 178 -6.38 16.53 -24.72
C ALA A 178 -6.16 17.59 -23.61
N LEU A 179 -5.32 18.60 -23.84
CA LEU A 179 -5.03 19.66 -22.87
C LEU A 179 -6.22 20.62 -22.68
N ARG A 180 -7.14 20.69 -23.64
CA ARG A 180 -8.36 21.54 -23.53
C ARG A 180 -9.31 21.05 -22.44
N THR A 181 -9.29 19.76 -22.11
CA THR A 181 -10.12 19.15 -21.06
C THR A 181 -9.32 18.84 -19.81
N ALA A 182 -8.01 19.14 -19.77
CA ALA A 182 -7.20 18.95 -18.57
C ALA A 182 -7.75 19.79 -17.42
N SER A 183 -7.84 19.17 -16.24
CA SER A 183 -8.27 19.86 -15.02
C SER A 183 -7.22 20.88 -14.57
N LYS A 184 -7.71 21.93 -13.91
CA LYS A 184 -6.85 22.95 -13.28
C LYS A 184 -6.27 22.42 -11.97
#